data_aeec184f4622506f2de7beebbe210eb5
#
_entry.id   aeec184f4622506f2de7beebbe210eb5
#
_cell.length_a   1.000
_cell.length_b   1.000
_cell.length_c   1.000
_cell.angle_alpha   90.00
_cell.angle_beta   90.00
_cell.angle_gamma   90.00
#
_symmetry.space_group_name_H-M   'P 1'
#
loop_
_entity.id
_entity.type
_entity.pdbx_description
1 polymer ?
#
loop_
_entity_poly.entity_id
_entity_poly.type
_entity_poly.pdbx_seq_one_letter_code
_entity_poly.pdbx_strand_id
1 'polypeptide(L)'
;MSKNLLRLKLLGSPSIFLNQEEVFFPFAKINALLYYLHIKGAVNREEIAGILWENKDNQTAKKNLRNTIYQANKLLGGEWIIAPNRTVLSLNPECVIESDVELFTD
;
A
#
# COMPACT_ATOMS: atom_id res chain seq x y z
N MET A 1 -10.22 11.91 -19.17
CA MET A 1 -8.91 11.67 -18.53
C MET A 1 -8.79 10.24 -18.07
N SER A 2 -7.76 9.58 -18.51
CA SER A 2 -7.56 8.19 -18.09
C SER A 2 -7.05 8.16 -16.64
N LYS A 3 -7.59 7.22 -15.85
CA LYS A 3 -7.12 7.01 -14.49
C LYS A 3 -5.86 6.14 -14.52
N ASN A 4 -4.97 6.40 -13.58
CA ASN A 4 -3.81 5.54 -13.40
C ASN A 4 -4.27 4.19 -12.87
N LEU A 5 -3.65 3.12 -13.37
CA LEU A 5 -3.94 1.75 -12.95
C LEU A 5 -2.75 1.19 -12.21
N LEU A 6 -2.98 0.75 -10.98
CA LEU A 6 -1.98 0.05 -10.18
C LEU A 6 -2.33 -1.44 -10.18
N ARG A 7 -1.40 -2.25 -10.63
CA ARG A 7 -1.59 -3.71 -10.65
C ARG A 7 -0.62 -4.35 -9.70
N LEU A 8 -1.15 -5.14 -8.77
CA LEU A 8 -0.37 -5.85 -7.76
C LEU A 8 -0.31 -7.32 -8.16
N LYS A 9 0.88 -7.81 -8.42
CA LYS A 9 1.10 -9.22 -8.67
C LYS A 9 1.54 -9.86 -7.37
N LEU A 10 0.70 -10.71 -6.81
CA LEU A 10 0.94 -11.34 -5.51
C LEU A 10 1.31 -12.79 -5.62
N LEU A 11 0.92 -13.45 -6.72
CA LEU A 11 1.21 -14.85 -6.96
C LEU A 11 2.55 -14.99 -7.70
N GLY A 12 3.33 -15.97 -7.31
CA GLY A 12 4.68 -16.12 -7.85
C GLY A 12 5.61 -15.09 -7.22
N SER A 13 6.42 -14.42 -8.04
CA SER A 13 7.30 -13.36 -7.56
C SER A 13 6.49 -12.06 -7.42
N PRO A 14 6.29 -11.54 -6.20
CA PRO A 14 5.50 -10.33 -6.04
C PRO A 14 6.10 -9.13 -6.78
N SER A 15 5.26 -8.38 -7.46
CA SER A 15 5.68 -7.18 -8.17
C SER A 15 4.50 -6.21 -8.29
N ILE A 16 4.83 -4.96 -8.59
CA ILE A 16 3.84 -3.89 -8.70
C ILE A 16 4.07 -3.16 -10.02
N PHE A 17 2.98 -2.93 -10.74
CA PHE A 17 3.01 -2.23 -12.02
C PHE A 17 2.11 -1.01 -11.95
N LEU A 18 2.64 0.13 -12.38
CA LEU A 18 1.86 1.35 -12.53
C LEU A 18 1.76 1.64 -14.03
N ASN A 19 0.54 1.62 -14.56
CA ASN A 19 0.29 1.85 -15.99
C ASN A 19 1.17 0.96 -16.87
N GLN A 20 1.27 -0.33 -16.51
CA GLN A 20 1.99 -1.36 -17.25
C GLN A 20 3.51 -1.29 -17.14
N GLU A 21 4.05 -0.37 -16.34
CA GLU A 21 5.48 -0.33 -16.07
C GLU A 21 5.75 -0.81 -14.66
N GLU A 22 6.71 -1.70 -14.51
CA GLU A 22 7.06 -2.21 -13.20
C GLU A 22 7.69 -1.13 -12.34
N VAL A 23 7.22 -1.03 -11.11
CA VAL A 23 7.71 -0.04 -10.14
C VAL A 23 8.55 -0.74 -9.09
N PHE A 24 9.74 -0.20 -8.86
CA PHE A 24 10.63 -0.71 -7.83
C PHE A 24 10.73 0.32 -6.72
N PHE A 25 10.34 -0.09 -5.52
CA PHE A 25 10.39 0.80 -4.37
C PHE A 25 11.70 0.59 -3.60
N PRO A 26 12.25 1.65 -3.04
CA PRO A 26 13.51 1.53 -2.27
C PRO A 26 13.34 0.73 -0.98
N PHE A 27 12.11 0.60 -0.48
CA PHE A 27 11.83 -0.09 0.77
C PHE A 27 10.76 -1.15 0.56
N ALA A 28 11.06 -2.39 0.96
CA ALA A 28 10.10 -3.49 0.87
C ALA A 28 8.83 -3.23 1.68
N LYS A 29 8.90 -2.38 2.70
CA LYS A 29 7.73 -2.03 3.51
C LYS A 29 6.66 -1.31 2.71
N ILE A 30 7.04 -0.58 1.66
CA ILE A 30 6.06 0.07 0.77
C ILE A 30 5.23 -1.01 0.06
N ASN A 31 5.90 -2.02 -0.49
CA ASN A 31 5.21 -3.13 -1.15
C ASN A 31 4.28 -3.84 -0.17
N ALA A 32 4.78 -4.15 1.01
CA ALA A 32 3.99 -4.85 2.04
C ALA A 32 2.75 -4.04 2.43
N LEU A 33 2.90 -2.73 2.59
CA LEU A 33 1.79 -1.86 2.95
C LEU A 33 0.72 -1.85 1.87
N LEU A 34 1.12 -1.72 0.60
CA LEU A 34 0.18 -1.71 -0.51
C LEU A 34 -0.57 -3.03 -0.62
N TYR A 35 0.13 -4.16 -0.52
CA TYR A 35 -0.49 -5.48 -0.56
C TYR A 35 -1.48 -5.65 0.58
N TYR A 36 -1.08 -5.28 1.79
CA TYR A 36 -1.92 -5.43 2.97
C TYR A 36 -3.21 -4.61 2.84
N LEU A 37 -3.07 -3.35 2.42
CA LEU A 37 -4.24 -2.48 2.26
C LEU A 37 -5.18 -2.98 1.16
N HIS A 38 -4.62 -3.52 0.09
CA HIS A 38 -5.44 -4.05 -0.99
C HIS A 38 -6.26 -5.26 -0.53
N ILE A 39 -5.62 -6.16 0.20
CA ILE A 39 -6.27 -7.41 0.65
C ILE A 39 -7.24 -7.15 1.79
N LYS A 40 -6.86 -6.33 2.76
CA LYS A 40 -7.67 -6.09 3.96
C LYS A 40 -8.67 -4.95 3.81
N GLY A 41 -8.42 -4.02 2.90
CA GLY A 41 -9.22 -2.81 2.81
C GLY A 41 -8.79 -1.79 3.85
N ALA A 42 -9.76 -1.20 4.56
CA ALA A 42 -9.44 -0.21 5.60
C ALA A 42 -8.83 -0.91 6.82
N VAL A 43 -7.73 -0.38 7.33
CA VAL A 43 -7.02 -0.97 8.46
C VAL A 43 -6.72 0.09 9.52
N ASN A 44 -6.57 -0.37 10.76
CA ASN A 44 -6.17 0.50 11.87
C ASN A 44 -4.69 0.86 11.74
N ARG A 45 -4.37 2.15 11.87
CA ARG A 45 -2.98 2.64 11.70
C ARG A 45 -2.02 2.02 12.70
N GLU A 46 -2.42 1.94 13.97
CA GLU A 46 -1.55 1.37 15.00
C GLU A 46 -1.32 -0.12 14.78
N GLU A 47 -2.36 -0.80 14.35
CA GLU A 47 -2.27 -2.23 14.07
C GLU A 47 -1.29 -2.51 12.93
N ILE A 48 -1.43 -1.82 11.81
CA ILE A 48 -0.54 -2.06 10.67
C ILE A 48 0.89 -1.61 10.98
N ALA A 49 1.06 -0.53 11.74
CA ALA A 49 2.39 -0.10 12.17
C ALA A 49 3.05 -1.17 13.03
N GLY A 50 2.29 -1.76 13.96
CA GLY A 50 2.79 -2.83 14.80
C GLY A 50 3.16 -4.08 14.03
N ILE A 51 2.42 -4.40 12.99
CA ILE A 51 2.70 -5.57 12.15
C ILE A 51 3.98 -5.34 11.33
N LEU A 52 4.09 -4.19 10.68
CA LEU A 52 5.22 -3.91 9.78
C LEU A 52 6.52 -3.63 10.52
N TRP A 53 6.43 -3.08 11.71
CA TRP A 53 7.61 -2.73 12.52
C TRP A 53 7.49 -3.32 13.92
N GLU A 54 7.29 -4.63 14.00
CA GLU A 54 7.03 -5.32 15.27
C GLU A 54 8.18 -5.22 16.27
N ASN A 55 9.40 -4.98 15.78
CA ASN A 55 10.58 -4.88 16.65
C ASN A 55 10.87 -3.45 17.08
N LYS A 56 9.99 -2.51 16.76
CA LYS A 56 10.18 -1.10 17.11
C LYS A 56 9.14 -0.67 18.14
N ASP A 57 9.45 0.39 18.89
CA ASP A 57 8.46 0.94 19.80
C ASP A 57 7.34 1.63 19.01
N ASN A 58 6.25 1.96 19.71
CA ASN A 58 5.07 2.52 19.06
C ASN A 58 5.34 3.84 18.34
N GLN A 59 6.14 4.70 18.94
CA GLN A 59 6.43 5.99 18.32
C GLN A 59 7.26 5.84 17.05
N THR A 60 8.26 4.98 17.09
CA THR A 60 9.10 4.70 15.93
C THR A 60 8.28 4.04 14.82
N ALA A 61 7.43 3.07 15.18
CA ALA A 61 6.58 2.39 14.21
C ALA A 61 5.63 3.38 13.53
N LYS A 62 5.02 4.28 14.28
CA LYS A 62 4.12 5.29 13.72
C LYS A 62 4.85 6.26 12.79
N LYS A 63 6.05 6.67 13.18
CA LYS A 63 6.88 7.53 12.35
C LYS A 63 7.25 6.83 11.04
N ASN A 64 7.66 5.58 11.13
CA ASN A 64 8.03 4.79 9.96
C ASN A 64 6.84 4.60 9.03
N LEU A 65 5.65 4.37 9.59
CA LEU A 65 4.44 4.23 8.79
C LEU A 65 4.14 5.53 8.02
N ARG A 66 4.22 6.67 8.71
CA ARG A 66 3.98 7.96 8.08
C ARG A 66 4.95 8.21 6.93
N ASN A 67 6.24 7.93 7.15
CA ASN A 67 7.26 8.10 6.14
C ASN A 67 7.02 7.15 4.95
N THR A 68 6.61 5.91 5.24
CA THR A 68 6.34 4.92 4.19
C THR A 68 5.16 5.35 3.32
N ILE A 69 4.10 5.87 3.93
CA ILE A 69 2.94 6.39 3.19
C ILE A 69 3.37 7.55 2.30
N TYR A 70 4.14 8.46 2.84
CA TYR A 70 4.62 9.62 2.07
C TYR A 70 5.44 9.18 0.87
N GLN A 71 6.37 8.25 1.07
CA GLN A 71 7.22 7.76 -0.01
C GLN A 71 6.41 7.01 -1.07
N ALA A 72 5.46 6.19 -0.64
CA ALA A 72 4.62 5.45 -1.56
C ALA A 72 3.83 6.41 -2.47
N ASN A 73 3.18 7.41 -1.88
CA ASN A 73 2.40 8.36 -2.66
C ASN A 73 3.28 9.19 -3.57
N LYS A 74 4.45 9.58 -3.09
CA LYS A 74 5.39 10.36 -3.90
C LYS A 74 5.87 9.57 -5.11
N LEU A 75 6.25 8.32 -4.90
CA LEU A 75 6.77 7.47 -5.98
C LEU A 75 5.69 7.08 -6.98
N LEU A 76 4.46 6.93 -6.53
CA LEU A 76 3.33 6.60 -7.40
C LEU A 76 2.69 7.83 -8.03
N GLY A 77 3.10 9.02 -7.61
CA GLY A 77 2.63 10.26 -8.19
C GLY A 77 1.19 10.62 -7.86
N GLY A 78 0.76 10.42 -6.61
CA GLY A 78 -0.58 10.79 -6.22
C GLY A 78 -0.94 10.28 -4.84
N GLU A 79 -2.20 10.47 -4.48
CA GLU A 79 -2.71 10.03 -3.19
C GLU A 79 -3.33 8.64 -3.30
N TRP A 80 -2.46 7.63 -3.38
CA TRP A 80 -2.89 6.23 -3.47
C TRP A 80 -3.26 5.67 -2.11
N ILE A 81 -2.58 6.12 -1.05
CA ILE A 81 -2.87 5.73 0.32
C ILE A 81 -3.42 6.95 1.04
N ILE A 82 -4.61 6.82 1.62
CA ILE A 82 -5.27 7.91 2.32
C ILE A 82 -5.60 7.52 3.75
N ALA A 83 -5.84 8.54 4.57
CA ALA A 83 -6.28 8.35 5.95
C ALA A 83 -7.68 8.98 6.08
N PRO A 84 -8.75 8.17 5.91
CA PRO A 84 -10.10 8.72 6.01
C PRO A 84 -10.39 9.35 7.37
N ASN A 85 -9.70 8.88 8.40
CA ASN A 85 -9.76 9.50 9.73
C ASN A 85 -8.44 9.26 10.45
N ARG A 86 -8.36 9.65 11.73
CA ARG A 86 -7.11 9.59 12.49
C ARG A 86 -6.59 8.19 12.74
N THR A 87 -7.46 7.20 12.73
CA THR A 87 -7.11 5.84 13.16
C THR A 87 -7.07 4.84 12.03
N VAL A 88 -7.50 5.22 10.83
CA VAL A 88 -7.68 4.28 9.72
C VAL A 88 -6.87 4.69 8.50
N LEU A 89 -6.32 3.69 7.82
CA LEU A 89 -5.71 3.85 6.51
C LEU A 89 -6.46 3.01 5.50
N SER A 90 -6.51 3.47 4.26
CA SER A 90 -7.05 2.67 3.16
C SER A 90 -6.41 3.11 1.86
N LEU A 91 -6.60 2.32 0.82
CA LEU A 91 -6.29 2.77 -0.53
C LEU A 91 -7.38 3.73 -0.97
N ASN A 92 -6.99 4.70 -1.80
CA ASN A 92 -7.91 5.72 -2.27
C ASN A 92 -8.95 5.07 -3.19
N PRO A 93 -10.26 5.15 -2.87
CA PRO A 93 -11.29 4.50 -3.69
C PRO A 93 -11.41 5.10 -5.08
N GLU A 94 -10.85 6.29 -5.31
CA GLU A 94 -10.84 6.89 -6.64
C GLU A 94 -9.74 6.34 -7.53
N CYS A 95 -8.80 5.58 -6.96
CA CYS A 95 -7.73 4.96 -7.72
C CYS A 95 -8.16 3.57 -8.19
N VAL A 96 -7.69 3.19 -9.39
CA VAL A 96 -7.98 1.87 -9.92
C VAL A 96 -6.84 0.93 -9.56
N ILE A 97 -7.17 -0.11 -8.77
CA ILE A 97 -6.17 -1.07 -8.28
C ILE A 97 -6.69 -2.47 -8.58
N GLU A 98 -5.84 -3.29 -9.20
CA GLU A 98 -6.16 -4.67 -9.50
C GLU A 98 -5.07 -5.57 -8.92
N SER A 99 -5.42 -6.84 -8.67
CA SER A 99 -4.42 -7.82 -8.29
C SER A 99 -4.72 -9.15 -8.97
N ASP A 100 -3.70 -9.98 -9.12
CA ASP A 100 -3.88 -11.31 -9.68
C ASP A 100 -4.62 -12.25 -8.71
N VAL A 101 -4.59 -11.95 -7.42
CA VAL A 101 -5.35 -12.72 -6.43
C VAL A 101 -6.84 -12.67 -6.74
N GLU A 102 -7.35 -11.51 -7.15
CA GLU A 102 -8.76 -11.34 -7.46
C GLU A 102 -9.21 -12.21 -8.64
N LEU A 103 -8.30 -12.51 -9.55
CA LEU A 103 -8.62 -13.35 -10.70
C LEU A 103 -8.82 -14.81 -10.31
N PHE A 104 -8.31 -15.23 -9.16
CA PHE A 104 -8.35 -16.62 -8.72
C PHE A 104 -9.31 -16.87 -7.58
N THR A 105 -9.89 -15.83 -7.00
CA THR A 105 -10.79 -15.98 -5.85
C THR A 105 -12.27 -15.96 -6.20
N ASP A 106 -12.60 -15.75 -7.43
CA ASP A 106 -13.99 -15.75 -7.90
C ASP A 106 -14.55 -17.15 -8.07
#